data_85586ae9eb0eaa5cdbe053a9f0129a1a
#
_entry.id   85586ae9eb0eaa5cdbe053a9f0129a1a
#
_cell.length_a   1.000
_cell.length_b   1.000
_cell.length_c   1.000
_cell.angle_alpha   90.00
_cell.angle_beta   90.00
_cell.angle_gamma   90.00
#
_symmetry.space_group_name_H-M   'P 1'
#
loop_
_entity.id
_entity.type
_entity.pdbx_description
1 polymer ?
#
loop_
_entity_poly.entity_id
_entity_poly.type
_entity_poly.pdbx_seq_one_letter_code
_entity_poly.pdbx_strand_id
1 'polypeptide(L)'
;MKRLLQTAAAVILTAGLLVPTAAAEEASSLTQRPAARFAQPGSLSSPFGKGSFRFGVSSSATQIEDQNTNTDWYKWTQPVAEGGMGKSPAVGEGVDGYTLAIEDIDLIAALKVDSYRFGIEWARIEPRRGQIDEQAIAHYNKVIDALVARGIRPVVTIHHFANPVWVDNPQDVTCANGPSDTNLCGLDHPQGGPLVVKAMADYSRLLAQRFGDRVRDWVTLNEPGVYMMFSHAFGAGPPGKADLPTNFDTKFAPAVRTYIDAHAAMYKAIKKVDPGASVGLTASVKQYEAVRDGKISTEPRDIAARDRFRRFFELNFLDSLRYGTFDANYDGTPDEQHPEWKNTLDWLGIQLYDRTGVTDPTTPGPTTLPVINVDVCGAPPCFPLKDPTYFIPDMGYESDPQGLYPVLKDFSSRYKGLPLLVSESGMATASGKRRAEFIVRALEQIQRARAEGVDVRGYYHWSLMDNFEWLGGYKPRFGLYAVDRTTMKRTPTEAVGVYAQVAGSRTLSPALRAQYGGSGPLTPEPGNAPAAPAGTADPAVTGRRD
;
A
#
# COMPACT_ATOMS: atom_id res chain seq x y z
N MET A 1 77.08 50.21 -13.64
CA MET A 1 76.56 49.06 -14.40
C MET A 1 75.51 48.34 -13.57
N LYS A 2 74.29 48.75 -13.62
CA LYS A 2 73.17 48.08 -12.93
C LYS A 2 72.06 47.97 -13.94
N ARG A 3 71.66 46.74 -14.24
CA ARG A 3 70.51 46.47 -15.10
C ARG A 3 69.19 46.47 -14.27
N LEU A 4 68.30 47.26 -14.67
CA LEU A 4 66.88 47.24 -14.20
C LEU A 4 66.17 46.05 -14.87
N LEU A 5 65.55 45.21 -14.08
CA LEU A 5 64.55 44.25 -14.51
C LEU A 5 63.19 44.84 -14.18
N GLN A 6 62.37 45.07 -15.20
CA GLN A 6 60.97 45.36 -15.09
C GLN A 6 60.24 44.05 -15.08
N THR A 7 59.49 43.76 -14.02
CA THR A 7 58.56 42.66 -13.90
C THR A 7 57.15 43.15 -14.31
N ALA A 8 56.63 42.63 -15.43
CA ALA A 8 55.24 42.80 -15.81
C ALA A 8 54.43 41.72 -15.09
N ALA A 9 53.48 42.14 -14.26
CA ALA A 9 52.49 41.28 -13.65
C ALA A 9 51.36 41.02 -14.66
N ALA A 10 51.27 39.78 -15.17
CA ALA A 10 50.14 39.31 -15.94
C ALA A 10 49.02 38.89 -14.98
N VAL A 11 47.93 39.64 -14.96
CA VAL A 11 46.68 39.21 -14.29
C VAL A 11 46.01 38.19 -15.19
N ILE A 12 46.07 36.91 -14.80
CA ILE A 12 45.27 35.83 -15.42
C ILE A 12 43.89 35.87 -14.78
N LEU A 13 42.89 36.41 -15.48
CA LEU A 13 41.49 36.19 -15.18
C LEU A 13 41.16 34.72 -15.53
N THR A 14 41.14 33.84 -14.55
CA THR A 14 40.51 32.52 -14.68
C THR A 14 39.01 32.73 -14.61
N ALA A 15 38.36 32.77 -15.77
CA ALA A 15 36.91 32.54 -15.86
C ALA A 15 36.64 31.10 -15.42
N GLY A 16 36.25 30.91 -14.18
CA GLY A 16 35.78 29.62 -13.67
C GLY A 16 34.52 29.27 -14.42
N LEU A 17 34.63 28.40 -15.40
CA LEU A 17 33.48 27.67 -15.92
C LEU A 17 32.92 26.83 -14.76
N LEU A 18 31.82 27.29 -14.15
CA LEU A 18 31.01 26.49 -13.24
C LEU A 18 30.47 25.34 -14.07
N VAL A 19 31.08 24.16 -13.97
CA VAL A 19 30.46 22.92 -14.48
C VAL A 19 29.25 22.68 -13.62
N PRO A 20 28.04 22.64 -14.19
CA PRO A 20 26.84 22.36 -13.42
C PRO A 20 26.98 20.97 -12.77
N THR A 21 26.56 20.85 -11.53
CA THR A 21 26.50 19.54 -10.87
C THR A 21 25.46 18.67 -11.56
N ALA A 22 25.59 17.36 -11.52
CA ALA A 22 24.63 16.41 -12.11
C ALA A 22 23.19 16.69 -11.67
N ALA A 23 22.99 17.14 -10.44
CA ALA A 23 21.69 17.56 -9.92
C ALA A 23 21.15 18.83 -10.60
N ALA A 24 22.01 19.80 -10.94
CA ALA A 24 21.61 21.03 -11.65
C ALA A 24 21.29 20.73 -13.12
N GLU A 25 21.99 19.80 -13.75
CA GLU A 25 21.70 19.33 -15.11
C GLU A 25 20.38 18.56 -15.15
N GLU A 26 20.11 17.68 -14.20
CA GLU A 26 18.84 16.95 -14.08
C GLU A 26 17.68 17.94 -13.84
N ALA A 27 17.79 18.87 -12.91
CA ALA A 27 16.78 19.90 -12.66
C ALA A 27 16.50 20.75 -13.92
N SER A 28 17.55 21.15 -14.66
CA SER A 28 17.42 21.86 -15.93
C SER A 28 16.69 21.03 -16.98
N SER A 29 16.97 19.73 -17.09
CA SER A 29 16.28 18.82 -18.02
C SER A 29 14.79 18.66 -17.66
N LEU A 30 14.46 18.61 -16.37
CA LEU A 30 13.07 18.49 -15.89
C LEU A 30 12.23 19.73 -16.18
N THR A 31 12.81 20.93 -16.12
CA THR A 31 12.11 22.18 -16.49
C THR A 31 11.81 22.27 -17.98
N GLN A 32 12.59 21.61 -18.82
CA GLN A 32 12.41 21.59 -20.28
C GLN A 32 11.37 20.55 -20.74
N ARG A 33 11.01 19.59 -19.89
CA ARG A 33 9.97 18.61 -20.23
C ARG A 33 8.60 19.28 -20.28
N PRO A 34 7.77 19.03 -21.31
CA PRO A 34 6.43 19.59 -21.37
C PRO A 34 5.57 19.11 -20.19
N ALA A 35 4.60 19.93 -19.79
CA ALA A 35 3.66 19.56 -18.74
C ALA A 35 2.95 18.23 -19.08
N ALA A 36 2.89 17.30 -18.12
CA ALA A 36 2.10 16.09 -18.28
C ALA A 36 0.65 16.34 -17.84
N ARG A 37 -0.29 16.06 -18.73
CA ARG A 37 -1.71 16.23 -18.48
C ARG A 37 -2.38 14.91 -18.16
N PHE A 38 -3.29 14.93 -17.19
CA PHE A 38 -4.14 13.81 -16.82
C PHE A 38 -5.55 14.05 -17.35
N ALA A 39 -6.13 13.02 -17.95
CA ALA A 39 -7.49 13.07 -18.48
C ALA A 39 -8.54 13.20 -17.35
N GLN A 40 -9.77 13.54 -17.70
CA GLN A 40 -10.89 13.57 -16.77
C GLN A 40 -11.18 12.19 -16.17
N PRO A 41 -11.80 12.12 -14.97
CA PRO A 41 -12.15 10.86 -14.34
C PRO A 41 -13.21 10.11 -15.14
N GLY A 42 -13.07 8.78 -15.22
CA GLY A 42 -13.99 7.89 -15.91
C GLY A 42 -14.31 6.64 -15.10
N SER A 43 -14.90 5.63 -15.74
CA SER A 43 -15.15 4.33 -15.13
C SER A 43 -13.86 3.55 -14.91
N LEU A 44 -13.77 2.78 -13.82
CA LEU A 44 -12.65 1.86 -13.60
C LEU A 44 -12.75 0.62 -14.48
N SER A 45 -13.94 0.08 -14.73
CA SER A 45 -14.13 -1.20 -15.42
C SER A 45 -14.66 -1.08 -16.86
N SER A 46 -15.46 -0.07 -17.15
CA SER A 46 -16.06 0.08 -18.48
C SER A 46 -15.01 0.32 -19.57
N PRO A 47 -15.18 -0.24 -20.80
CA PRO A 47 -14.34 0.10 -21.94
C PRO A 47 -14.26 1.61 -22.20
N PHE A 48 -15.33 2.34 -21.94
CA PHE A 48 -15.39 3.81 -22.05
C PHE A 48 -14.53 4.57 -21.01
N GLY A 49 -14.02 3.88 -19.99
CA GLY A 49 -13.07 4.45 -19.03
C GLY A 49 -11.62 4.45 -19.50
N LYS A 50 -11.31 3.80 -20.64
CA LYS A 50 -9.96 3.78 -21.18
C LYS A 50 -9.47 5.18 -21.49
N GLY A 51 -8.24 5.49 -21.02
CA GLY A 51 -7.65 6.83 -21.16
C GLY A 51 -8.07 7.84 -20.08
N SER A 52 -9.12 7.57 -19.28
CA SER A 52 -9.46 8.40 -18.12
C SER A 52 -8.43 8.30 -17.00
N PHE A 53 -8.48 9.22 -16.03
CA PHE A 53 -7.61 9.18 -14.86
C PHE A 53 -8.28 9.81 -13.65
N ARG A 54 -8.25 9.14 -12.50
CA ARG A 54 -8.75 9.63 -11.22
C ARG A 54 -7.61 9.96 -10.29
N PHE A 55 -7.69 11.11 -9.64
CA PHE A 55 -6.93 11.36 -8.42
C PHE A 55 -7.76 10.96 -7.22
N GLY A 56 -7.13 10.30 -6.26
CA GLY A 56 -7.81 9.85 -5.05
C GLY A 56 -6.90 9.83 -3.84
N VAL A 57 -7.50 9.56 -2.70
CA VAL A 57 -6.82 9.30 -1.44
C VAL A 57 -7.48 8.11 -0.77
N SER A 58 -6.72 7.37 0.04
CA SER A 58 -7.18 6.14 0.67
C SER A 58 -7.10 6.19 2.20
N SER A 59 -7.97 5.43 2.86
CA SER A 59 -7.89 5.04 4.27
C SER A 59 -8.53 3.67 4.48
N SER A 60 -8.40 3.11 5.69
CA SER A 60 -9.14 1.91 6.10
C SER A 60 -9.84 2.13 7.43
N ALA A 61 -10.99 1.50 7.64
CA ALA A 61 -11.83 1.72 8.80
C ALA A 61 -11.09 1.39 10.12
N THR A 62 -10.57 0.18 10.27
CA THR A 62 -9.85 -0.23 11.49
C THR A 62 -8.66 0.68 11.84
N GLN A 63 -8.02 1.31 10.84
CA GLN A 63 -6.83 2.14 11.07
C GLN A 63 -7.19 3.57 11.52
N ILE A 64 -8.41 4.04 11.26
CA ILE A 64 -8.79 5.43 11.56
C ILE A 64 -9.95 5.55 12.55
N GLU A 65 -10.89 4.58 12.59
CA GLU A 65 -12.16 4.72 13.31
C GLU A 65 -12.01 4.47 14.82
N ASP A 66 -12.62 5.33 15.60
CA ASP A 66 -12.87 5.20 17.03
C ASP A 66 -14.04 4.24 17.31
N GLN A 67 -14.21 3.82 18.58
CA GLN A 67 -15.31 2.98 19.05
C GLN A 67 -15.47 1.65 18.28
N ASN A 68 -14.39 1.11 17.73
CA ASN A 68 -14.41 -0.08 16.88
C ASN A 68 -14.04 -1.35 17.65
N THR A 69 -14.79 -1.65 18.71
CA THR A 69 -14.43 -2.66 19.72
C THR A 69 -14.76 -4.10 19.35
N ASN A 70 -15.48 -4.33 18.27
CA ASN A 70 -15.92 -5.67 17.83
C ASN A 70 -14.99 -6.32 16.80
N THR A 71 -13.90 -5.65 16.40
CA THR A 71 -12.93 -6.22 15.47
C THR A 71 -11.98 -7.20 16.15
N ASP A 72 -11.50 -8.17 15.39
CA ASP A 72 -10.42 -9.05 15.78
C ASP A 72 -9.13 -8.26 16.12
N TRP A 73 -8.83 -7.18 15.39
CA TRP A 73 -7.71 -6.28 15.66
C TRP A 73 -7.83 -5.56 17.00
N TYR A 74 -9.04 -5.11 17.38
CA TYR A 74 -9.24 -4.50 18.72
C TYR A 74 -8.93 -5.52 19.81
N LYS A 75 -9.47 -6.75 19.70
CA LYS A 75 -9.19 -7.85 20.64
C LYS A 75 -7.73 -8.25 20.67
N TRP A 76 -7.08 -8.26 19.52
CA TRP A 76 -5.67 -8.59 19.37
C TRP A 76 -4.77 -7.60 20.12
N THR A 77 -5.04 -6.31 20.00
CA THR A 77 -4.17 -5.23 20.51
C THR A 77 -4.57 -4.69 21.87
N GLN A 78 -5.84 -4.86 22.30
CA GLN A 78 -6.31 -4.40 23.60
C GLN A 78 -5.48 -5.01 24.74
N PRO A 79 -5.14 -4.25 25.80
CA PRO A 79 -4.41 -4.77 26.96
C PRO A 79 -5.05 -6.00 27.58
N VAL A 80 -4.24 -6.94 28.05
CA VAL A 80 -4.73 -8.17 28.70
C VAL A 80 -5.59 -7.86 29.92
N ALA A 81 -5.24 -6.83 30.71
CA ALA A 81 -6.01 -6.38 31.85
C ALA A 81 -7.44 -5.88 31.50
N GLU A 82 -7.66 -5.55 30.23
CA GLU A 82 -8.94 -5.09 29.68
C GLU A 82 -9.65 -6.18 28.88
N GLY A 83 -9.18 -7.42 28.96
CA GLY A 83 -9.77 -8.58 28.28
C GLY A 83 -9.33 -8.77 26.82
N GLY A 84 -8.27 -8.09 26.39
CA GLY A 84 -7.62 -8.31 25.09
C GLY A 84 -6.45 -9.29 25.17
N MET A 85 -5.64 -9.33 24.09
CA MET A 85 -4.48 -10.22 23.98
C MET A 85 -3.14 -9.51 24.20
N GLY A 86 -3.10 -8.19 24.19
CA GLY A 86 -1.89 -7.38 24.39
C GLY A 86 -0.82 -7.60 23.31
N LYS A 87 -1.22 -7.99 22.10
CA LYS A 87 -0.34 -8.22 20.96
C LYS A 87 -0.21 -6.91 20.15
N SER A 88 0.98 -6.50 19.79
CA SER A 88 1.23 -5.25 19.07
C SER A 88 0.85 -3.97 19.85
N PRO A 89 1.18 -2.77 19.36
CA PRO A 89 0.66 -1.52 19.89
C PRO A 89 -0.87 -1.47 19.81
N ALA A 90 -1.53 -0.89 20.82
CA ALA A 90 -2.99 -0.81 20.85
C ALA A 90 -3.55 0.07 19.72
N VAL A 91 -4.57 -0.43 19.02
CA VAL A 91 -5.32 0.38 18.05
C VAL A 91 -6.13 1.48 18.76
N GLY A 92 -6.72 1.16 19.92
CA GLY A 92 -7.51 2.10 20.73
C GLY A 92 -8.63 2.76 19.92
N GLU A 93 -8.74 4.08 20.08
CA GLU A 93 -9.74 4.91 19.40
C GLU A 93 -9.30 5.41 18.01
N GLY A 94 -8.41 4.69 17.35
CA GLY A 94 -7.97 5.11 16.02
C GLY A 94 -7.44 6.55 16.01
N VAL A 95 -7.99 7.35 15.12
CA VAL A 95 -7.78 8.81 15.05
C VAL A 95 -9.11 9.57 15.06
N ASP A 96 -10.10 9.06 15.80
CA ASP A 96 -11.48 9.55 15.83
C ASP A 96 -12.16 9.62 14.45
N GLY A 97 -11.75 8.72 13.53
CA GLY A 97 -12.19 8.78 12.13
C GLY A 97 -13.66 8.42 11.91
N TYR A 98 -14.32 7.75 12.85
CA TYR A 98 -15.77 7.53 12.79
C TYR A 98 -16.52 8.77 13.28
N THR A 99 -16.13 9.30 14.44
CA THR A 99 -16.76 10.50 15.00
C THR A 99 -16.56 11.73 14.10
N LEU A 100 -15.37 11.92 13.54
CA LEU A 100 -15.01 13.08 12.72
C LEU A 100 -15.16 12.83 11.20
N ALA A 101 -15.83 11.75 10.79
CA ALA A 101 -15.91 11.34 9.39
C ALA A 101 -16.44 12.44 8.45
N ILE A 102 -17.41 13.25 8.90
CA ILE A 102 -18.00 14.30 8.07
C ILE A 102 -17.06 15.49 7.95
N GLU A 103 -16.37 15.86 9.02
CA GLU A 103 -15.37 16.93 9.03
C GLU A 103 -14.16 16.56 8.17
N ASP A 104 -13.73 15.30 8.20
CA ASP A 104 -12.62 14.80 7.40
C ASP A 104 -12.93 14.81 5.89
N ILE A 105 -14.19 14.78 5.48
CA ILE A 105 -14.59 14.96 4.06
C ILE A 105 -14.21 16.35 3.53
N ASP A 106 -14.20 17.39 4.37
CA ASP A 106 -13.75 18.72 3.96
C ASP A 106 -12.24 18.73 3.66
N LEU A 107 -11.45 17.89 4.38
CA LEU A 107 -10.03 17.69 4.08
C LEU A 107 -9.84 17.02 2.72
N ILE A 108 -10.68 16.03 2.39
CA ILE A 108 -10.65 15.35 1.09
C ILE A 108 -11.02 16.32 -0.03
N ALA A 109 -12.05 17.14 0.16
CA ALA A 109 -12.46 18.17 -0.80
C ALA A 109 -11.36 19.21 -1.04
N ALA A 110 -10.60 19.59 0.00
CA ALA A 110 -9.47 20.51 -0.12
C ALA A 110 -8.34 19.96 -0.99
N LEU A 111 -8.17 18.63 -1.09
CA LEU A 111 -7.22 17.96 -1.98
C LEU A 111 -7.64 18.05 -3.46
N LYS A 112 -8.87 18.47 -3.79
CA LYS A 112 -9.42 18.53 -5.15
C LYS A 112 -9.34 17.21 -5.91
N VAL A 113 -9.42 16.10 -5.18
CA VAL A 113 -9.41 14.75 -5.74
C VAL A 113 -10.79 14.34 -6.25
N ASP A 114 -10.80 13.40 -7.19
CA ASP A 114 -12.02 12.89 -7.84
C ASP A 114 -12.73 11.83 -6.99
N SER A 115 -11.99 11.20 -6.06
CA SER A 115 -12.45 9.96 -5.42
C SER A 115 -11.79 9.74 -4.06
N TYR A 116 -12.51 9.03 -3.19
CA TYR A 116 -12.02 8.56 -1.89
C TYR A 116 -12.25 7.06 -1.75
N ARG A 117 -11.16 6.30 -1.48
CA ARG A 117 -11.23 4.88 -1.15
C ARG A 117 -11.19 4.72 0.36
N PHE A 118 -12.20 4.04 0.92
CA PHE A 118 -12.33 3.82 2.36
C PHE A 118 -13.00 2.47 2.66
N GLY A 119 -12.81 1.97 3.88
CA GLY A 119 -13.48 0.77 4.36
C GLY A 119 -14.86 1.08 4.94
N ILE A 120 -15.79 0.14 4.81
CA ILE A 120 -16.97 0.04 5.66
C ILE A 120 -16.70 -1.12 6.61
N GLU A 121 -16.68 -0.85 7.93
CA GLU A 121 -16.25 -1.83 8.91
C GLU A 121 -17.30 -2.91 9.15
N TRP A 122 -16.96 -4.15 8.79
CA TRP A 122 -17.87 -5.28 8.93
C TRP A 122 -18.26 -5.53 10.40
N ALA A 123 -17.30 -5.44 11.32
CA ALA A 123 -17.55 -5.64 12.74
C ALA A 123 -18.51 -4.60 13.34
N ARG A 124 -18.68 -3.46 12.68
CA ARG A 124 -19.62 -2.41 13.06
C ARG A 124 -20.99 -2.62 12.45
N ILE A 125 -21.03 -3.02 11.17
CA ILE A 125 -22.30 -3.30 10.47
C ILE A 125 -22.98 -4.57 11.00
N GLU A 126 -22.20 -5.60 11.33
CA GLU A 126 -22.68 -6.88 11.83
C GLU A 126 -21.90 -7.28 13.09
N PRO A 127 -22.15 -6.61 14.22
CA PRO A 127 -21.41 -6.83 15.47
C PRO A 127 -21.59 -8.24 16.04
N ARG A 128 -22.69 -8.91 15.69
CA ARG A 128 -22.96 -10.32 15.97
C ARG A 128 -23.54 -10.95 14.71
N ARG A 129 -23.23 -12.20 14.46
CA ARG A 129 -23.68 -12.93 13.29
C ARG A 129 -25.21 -12.81 13.10
N GLY A 130 -25.63 -12.32 11.93
CA GLY A 130 -27.03 -12.12 11.56
C GLY A 130 -27.70 -10.89 12.19
N GLN A 131 -26.99 -10.08 12.97
CA GLN A 131 -27.54 -8.87 13.59
C GLN A 131 -26.94 -7.62 12.95
N ILE A 132 -27.75 -6.98 12.12
CA ILE A 132 -27.31 -5.76 11.42
C ILE A 132 -27.58 -4.53 12.28
N ASP A 133 -26.54 -3.69 12.45
CA ASP A 133 -26.64 -2.40 13.09
C ASP A 133 -27.10 -1.33 12.10
N GLU A 134 -28.39 -0.97 12.16
CA GLU A 134 -28.95 0.05 11.28
C GLU A 134 -28.46 1.47 11.61
N GLN A 135 -27.90 1.72 12.80
CA GLN A 135 -27.28 3.01 13.12
C GLN A 135 -25.95 3.14 12.41
N ALA A 136 -25.15 2.07 12.36
CA ALA A 136 -23.91 2.01 11.58
C ALA A 136 -24.21 2.18 10.07
N ILE A 137 -25.24 1.51 9.54
CA ILE A 137 -25.70 1.73 8.15
C ILE A 137 -26.06 3.20 7.92
N ALA A 138 -26.81 3.82 8.83
CA ALA A 138 -27.19 5.23 8.71
C ALA A 138 -25.98 6.17 8.77
N HIS A 139 -24.98 5.85 9.56
CA HIS A 139 -23.73 6.63 9.63
C HIS A 139 -22.99 6.60 8.27
N TYR A 140 -22.71 5.40 7.72
CA TYR A 140 -22.04 5.30 6.42
C TYR A 140 -22.87 5.88 5.26
N ASN A 141 -24.20 5.87 5.34
CA ASN A 141 -25.04 6.61 4.40
C ASN A 141 -24.71 8.10 4.43
N LYS A 142 -24.62 8.72 5.62
CA LYS A 142 -24.25 10.14 5.74
C LYS A 142 -22.86 10.44 5.16
N VAL A 143 -21.89 9.56 5.39
CA VAL A 143 -20.52 9.68 4.84
C VAL A 143 -20.57 9.64 3.30
N ILE A 144 -21.26 8.64 2.73
CA ILE A 144 -21.38 8.48 1.27
C ILE A 144 -22.13 9.67 0.66
N ASP A 145 -23.25 10.11 1.27
CA ASP A 145 -24.00 11.28 0.81
C ASP A 145 -23.15 12.55 0.81
N ALA A 146 -22.37 12.75 1.87
CA ALA A 146 -21.50 13.92 1.99
C ALA A 146 -20.35 13.92 0.95
N LEU A 147 -19.79 12.75 0.60
CA LEU A 147 -18.83 12.60 -0.49
C LEU A 147 -19.47 12.93 -1.84
N VAL A 148 -20.62 12.32 -2.15
CA VAL A 148 -21.33 12.53 -3.42
C VAL A 148 -21.77 13.97 -3.58
N ALA A 149 -22.27 14.62 -2.52
CA ALA A 149 -22.64 16.04 -2.53
C ALA A 149 -21.46 16.98 -2.88
N ARG A 150 -20.22 16.55 -2.60
CA ARG A 150 -18.99 17.29 -2.97
C ARG A 150 -18.40 16.85 -4.32
N GLY A 151 -19.09 15.96 -5.06
CA GLY A 151 -18.60 15.42 -6.33
C GLY A 151 -17.47 14.41 -6.19
N ILE A 152 -17.21 13.89 -4.97
CA ILE A 152 -16.18 12.91 -4.67
C ILE A 152 -16.79 11.52 -4.81
N ARG A 153 -16.22 10.66 -5.68
CA ARG A 153 -16.70 9.31 -5.92
C ARG A 153 -16.24 8.36 -4.82
N PRO A 154 -17.15 7.66 -4.12
CA PRO A 154 -16.76 6.64 -3.17
C PRO A 154 -16.23 5.39 -3.89
N VAL A 155 -15.13 4.83 -3.38
CA VAL A 155 -14.62 3.48 -3.68
C VAL A 155 -14.61 2.72 -2.35
N VAL A 156 -15.46 1.72 -2.23
CA VAL A 156 -15.65 1.02 -0.96
C VAL A 156 -14.83 -0.26 -0.91
N THR A 157 -13.98 -0.38 0.11
CA THR A 157 -13.28 -1.62 0.46
C THR A 157 -14.13 -2.39 1.47
N ILE A 158 -14.44 -3.65 1.14
CA ILE A 158 -15.32 -4.52 1.93
C ILE A 158 -14.55 -5.23 3.04
N HIS A 159 -13.36 -5.75 2.72
CA HIS A 159 -12.49 -6.40 3.69
C HIS A 159 -11.08 -5.82 3.63
N HIS A 160 -10.61 -5.26 4.76
CA HIS A 160 -9.28 -4.66 4.90
C HIS A 160 -8.61 -5.17 6.18
N PHE A 161 -8.19 -6.46 6.17
CA PHE A 161 -7.47 -7.17 7.23
C PHE A 161 -8.24 -7.42 8.53
N ALA A 162 -9.40 -6.82 8.71
CA ALA A 162 -10.16 -6.90 9.95
C ALA A 162 -11.46 -7.68 9.76
N ASN A 163 -11.80 -8.49 10.75
CA ASN A 163 -13.03 -9.26 10.82
C ASN A 163 -13.80 -8.94 12.10
N PRO A 164 -15.14 -9.10 12.09
CA PRO A 164 -15.86 -9.29 13.35
C PRO A 164 -15.31 -10.50 14.10
N VAL A 165 -15.21 -10.40 15.43
CA VAL A 165 -14.66 -11.49 16.28
C VAL A 165 -15.38 -12.84 16.03
N TRP A 166 -16.66 -12.83 15.67
CA TRP A 166 -17.41 -14.05 15.39
C TRP A 166 -17.01 -14.77 14.08
N VAL A 167 -16.21 -14.15 13.21
CA VAL A 167 -15.70 -14.79 11.97
C VAL A 167 -14.51 -15.71 12.28
N ASP A 168 -13.55 -15.20 13.05
CA ASP A 168 -12.38 -15.98 13.50
C ASP A 168 -11.85 -15.32 14.79
N ASN A 169 -12.23 -15.88 15.94
CA ASN A 169 -11.91 -15.30 17.22
C ASN A 169 -10.44 -15.52 17.58
N PRO A 170 -9.61 -14.48 17.67
CA PRO A 170 -8.19 -14.63 17.98
C PRO A 170 -7.93 -15.19 19.40
N GLN A 171 -8.91 -15.13 20.31
CA GLN A 171 -8.82 -15.74 21.65
C GLN A 171 -9.18 -17.24 21.65
N ASP A 172 -9.75 -17.75 20.54
CA ASP A 172 -10.07 -19.18 20.33
C ASP A 172 -9.55 -19.65 18.96
N VAL A 173 -8.27 -19.43 18.71
CA VAL A 173 -7.61 -19.71 17.42
C VAL A 173 -7.63 -21.19 17.04
N THR A 174 -7.71 -22.09 18.02
CA THR A 174 -7.75 -23.54 17.78
C THR A 174 -9.13 -24.03 17.34
N CYS A 175 -10.16 -23.33 17.73
CA CYS A 175 -11.56 -23.67 17.47
C CYS A 175 -11.88 -25.15 17.72
N ALA A 176 -11.42 -25.69 18.86
CA ALA A 176 -11.46 -27.12 19.17
C ALA A 176 -12.88 -27.71 19.21
N ASN A 177 -13.90 -26.88 19.46
CA ASN A 177 -15.30 -27.29 19.49
C ASN A 177 -16.03 -27.15 18.14
N GLY A 178 -15.31 -26.72 17.09
CA GLY A 178 -15.87 -26.46 15.78
C GLY A 178 -16.64 -25.14 15.69
N PRO A 179 -17.17 -24.80 14.49
CA PRO A 179 -17.86 -23.55 14.23
C PRO A 179 -19.14 -23.36 15.06
N SER A 180 -19.35 -22.11 15.50
CA SER A 180 -20.54 -21.66 16.21
C SER A 180 -20.99 -20.28 15.71
N ASP A 181 -22.11 -19.75 16.24
CA ASP A 181 -22.57 -18.39 15.90
C ASP A 181 -21.66 -17.29 16.48
N THR A 182 -20.79 -17.63 17.42
CA THR A 182 -19.84 -16.70 18.04
C THR A 182 -18.41 -16.86 17.54
N ASN A 183 -18.10 -17.93 16.78
CA ASN A 183 -16.84 -18.16 16.13
C ASN A 183 -17.01 -19.15 14.97
N LEU A 184 -16.84 -18.67 13.71
CA LEU A 184 -16.89 -19.53 12.53
C LEU A 184 -15.60 -20.33 12.31
N CYS A 185 -14.56 -20.08 13.09
CA CYS A 185 -13.25 -20.75 13.03
C CYS A 185 -12.34 -20.35 11.85
N GLY A 186 -12.73 -19.34 11.07
CA GLY A 186 -11.89 -18.77 10.02
C GLY A 186 -11.77 -19.60 8.73
N LEU A 187 -10.84 -19.16 7.88
CA LEU A 187 -10.65 -19.66 6.51
C LEU A 187 -10.03 -21.05 6.43
N ASP A 188 -9.19 -21.42 7.41
CA ASP A 188 -8.44 -22.68 7.45
C ASP A 188 -9.24 -23.87 7.99
N HIS A 189 -10.41 -23.63 8.60
CA HIS A 189 -11.22 -24.67 9.21
C HIS A 189 -12.12 -25.35 8.18
N PRO A 190 -12.10 -26.72 8.06
CA PRO A 190 -12.83 -27.44 7.00
C PRO A 190 -14.35 -27.16 6.95
N GLN A 191 -14.98 -26.96 8.11
CA GLN A 191 -16.39 -26.64 8.21
C GLN A 191 -16.63 -25.13 8.32
N GLY A 192 -15.69 -24.39 8.88
CA GLY A 192 -15.76 -22.93 9.09
C GLY A 192 -15.53 -22.15 7.81
N GLY A 193 -14.51 -22.52 7.03
CA GLY A 193 -14.17 -21.81 5.79
C GLY A 193 -15.37 -21.58 4.86
N PRO A 194 -16.17 -22.60 4.50
CA PRO A 194 -17.37 -22.41 3.70
C PRO A 194 -18.40 -21.45 4.34
N LEU A 195 -18.49 -21.42 5.67
CA LEU A 195 -19.38 -20.50 6.38
C LEU A 195 -18.84 -19.06 6.31
N VAL A 196 -17.52 -18.87 6.39
CA VAL A 196 -16.86 -17.56 6.20
C VAL A 196 -17.09 -17.06 4.78
N VAL A 197 -16.88 -17.88 3.75
CA VAL A 197 -17.17 -17.55 2.34
C VAL A 197 -18.59 -17.05 2.18
N LYS A 198 -19.55 -17.78 2.76
CA LYS A 198 -20.97 -17.38 2.71
C LYS A 198 -21.21 -16.06 3.42
N ALA A 199 -20.62 -15.87 4.61
CA ALA A 199 -20.78 -14.64 5.39
C ALA A 199 -20.21 -13.42 4.65
N MET A 200 -19.02 -13.52 4.04
CA MET A 200 -18.41 -12.46 3.24
C MET A 200 -19.25 -12.12 2.00
N ALA A 201 -19.82 -13.12 1.34
CA ALA A 201 -20.73 -12.91 0.20
C ALA A 201 -22.06 -12.24 0.64
N ASP A 202 -22.62 -12.65 1.77
CA ASP A 202 -23.85 -12.04 2.31
C ASP A 202 -23.62 -10.59 2.74
N TYR A 203 -22.49 -10.31 3.39
CA TYR A 203 -22.09 -8.95 3.75
C TYR A 203 -21.91 -8.07 2.50
N SER A 204 -21.21 -8.57 1.47
CA SER A 204 -21.02 -7.85 0.20
C SER A 204 -22.36 -7.55 -0.49
N ARG A 205 -23.29 -8.52 -0.47
CA ARG A 205 -24.64 -8.34 -0.99
C ARG A 205 -25.40 -7.27 -0.21
N LEU A 206 -25.30 -7.28 1.12
CA LEU A 206 -25.92 -6.26 1.99
C LEU A 206 -25.41 -4.87 1.64
N LEU A 207 -24.08 -4.68 1.56
CA LEU A 207 -23.48 -3.39 1.22
C LEU A 207 -23.93 -2.92 -0.16
N ALA A 208 -23.94 -3.79 -1.17
CA ALA A 208 -24.40 -3.45 -2.51
C ALA A 208 -25.89 -3.05 -2.51
N GLN A 209 -26.73 -3.68 -1.70
CA GLN A 209 -28.15 -3.32 -1.55
C GLN A 209 -28.36 -1.99 -0.86
N ARG A 210 -27.51 -1.64 0.13
CA ARG A 210 -27.67 -0.44 0.97
C ARG A 210 -27.05 0.81 0.37
N PHE A 211 -26.00 0.64 -0.44
CA PHE A 211 -25.17 1.75 -0.92
C PHE A 211 -24.96 1.77 -2.44
N GLY A 212 -25.36 0.71 -3.17
CA GLY A 212 -25.08 0.55 -4.59
C GLY A 212 -25.75 1.58 -5.51
N ASP A 213 -26.72 2.32 -5.02
CA ASP A 213 -27.30 3.48 -5.73
C ASP A 213 -26.30 4.64 -5.89
N ARG A 214 -25.31 4.75 -5.00
CA ARG A 214 -24.27 5.82 -4.96
C ARG A 214 -22.87 5.27 -5.11
N VAL A 215 -22.60 4.03 -4.66
CA VAL A 215 -21.29 3.36 -4.75
C VAL A 215 -21.28 2.45 -5.98
N ARG A 216 -20.44 2.78 -6.95
CA ARG A 216 -20.26 1.97 -8.18
C ARG A 216 -18.99 1.14 -8.16
N ASP A 217 -17.97 1.58 -7.42
CA ASP A 217 -16.63 0.98 -7.42
C ASP A 217 -16.39 0.27 -6.08
N TRP A 218 -16.14 -1.04 -6.15
CA TRP A 218 -15.99 -1.92 -4.99
C TRP A 218 -14.63 -2.61 -5.00
N VAL A 219 -14.01 -2.70 -3.86
CA VAL A 219 -12.85 -3.56 -3.58
C VAL A 219 -13.31 -4.68 -2.66
N THR A 220 -13.23 -5.91 -3.11
CA THR A 220 -13.61 -7.07 -2.30
C THR A 220 -12.64 -7.28 -1.15
N LEU A 221 -11.37 -7.50 -1.50
CA LEU A 221 -10.28 -7.78 -0.56
C LEU A 221 -9.14 -6.78 -0.77
N ASN A 222 -8.62 -6.26 0.34
CA ASN A 222 -7.35 -5.54 0.35
C ASN A 222 -6.20 -6.52 0.56
N GLU A 223 -5.21 -6.51 -0.34
CA GLU A 223 -3.91 -7.18 -0.22
C GLU A 223 -3.98 -8.63 0.31
N PRO A 224 -4.62 -9.55 -0.40
CA PRO A 224 -4.80 -10.92 0.10
C PRO A 224 -3.47 -11.61 0.43
N GLY A 225 -2.39 -11.35 -0.31
CA GLY A 225 -1.07 -11.88 -0.02
C GLY A 225 -0.54 -11.43 1.35
N VAL A 226 -0.72 -10.14 1.68
CA VAL A 226 -0.33 -9.60 3.00
C VAL A 226 -1.17 -10.21 4.10
N TYR A 227 -2.50 -10.25 3.94
CA TYR A 227 -3.40 -10.84 4.92
C TYR A 227 -3.04 -12.32 5.20
N MET A 228 -2.84 -13.12 4.16
CA MET A 228 -2.47 -14.52 4.31
C MET A 228 -1.11 -14.71 5.00
N MET A 229 -0.09 -13.92 4.61
CA MET A 229 1.22 -13.99 5.25
C MET A 229 1.18 -13.55 6.71
N PHE A 230 0.50 -12.46 6.98
CA PHE A 230 0.49 -11.82 8.29
C PHE A 230 -0.33 -12.60 9.32
N SER A 231 -1.55 -12.98 8.93
CA SER A 231 -2.57 -13.54 9.82
C SER A 231 -2.52 -15.06 9.87
N HIS A 232 -2.25 -15.73 8.74
CA HIS A 232 -2.27 -17.19 8.63
C HIS A 232 -0.87 -17.81 8.61
N ALA A 233 0.07 -17.28 7.80
CA ALA A 233 1.40 -17.88 7.71
C ALA A 233 2.20 -17.70 9.00
N PHE A 234 2.33 -16.47 9.50
CA PHE A 234 3.19 -16.13 10.63
C PHE A 234 2.45 -15.84 11.94
N GLY A 235 1.14 -15.67 11.90
CA GLY A 235 0.36 -15.33 13.08
C GLY A 235 0.76 -14.01 13.74
N ALA A 236 1.27 -13.06 12.95
CA ALA A 236 1.71 -11.75 13.43
C ALA A 236 0.54 -10.76 13.61
N GLY A 237 -0.58 -11.01 12.95
CA GLY A 237 -1.85 -10.31 13.10
C GLY A 237 -2.99 -11.29 13.41
N PRO A 238 -4.19 -10.78 13.79
CA PRO A 238 -5.34 -11.64 14.02
C PRO A 238 -5.73 -12.39 12.73
N PRO A 239 -6.24 -13.62 12.83
CA PRO A 239 -6.52 -14.39 14.05
C PRO A 239 -5.30 -15.05 14.70
N GLY A 240 -4.08 -14.95 14.13
CA GLY A 240 -2.86 -15.47 14.74
C GLY A 240 -2.61 -16.94 14.51
N LYS A 241 -2.91 -17.47 13.31
CA LYS A 241 -2.87 -18.92 13.00
C LYS A 241 -1.44 -19.53 13.01
N ALA A 242 -0.41 -18.83 12.52
CA ALA A 242 0.98 -19.30 12.46
C ALA A 242 1.14 -20.69 11.81
N ASP A 243 0.55 -20.89 10.63
CA ASP A 243 0.44 -22.19 9.96
C ASP A 243 1.71 -22.61 9.21
N LEU A 244 2.69 -21.73 9.03
CA LEU A 244 3.96 -22.09 8.40
C LEU A 244 5.05 -22.38 9.43
N PRO A 245 5.95 -23.34 9.12
CA PRO A 245 5.92 -24.24 7.95
C PRO A 245 5.09 -25.51 8.16
N THR A 246 4.64 -25.80 9.38
CA THR A 246 4.20 -27.14 9.79
C THR A 246 2.86 -27.56 9.19
N ASN A 247 1.94 -26.59 8.99
CA ASN A 247 0.57 -26.84 8.58
C ASN A 247 0.28 -26.30 7.17
N PHE A 248 1.30 -26.26 6.30
CA PHE A 248 1.15 -25.69 4.96
C PHE A 248 0.01 -26.35 4.18
N ASP A 249 0.08 -27.69 3.97
CA ASP A 249 -0.90 -28.41 3.16
C ASP A 249 -2.26 -28.59 3.85
N THR A 250 -2.27 -28.62 5.18
CA THR A 250 -3.47 -28.95 5.96
C THR A 250 -4.27 -27.74 6.40
N LYS A 251 -3.65 -26.54 6.42
CA LYS A 251 -4.30 -25.30 6.86
C LYS A 251 -4.02 -24.11 5.95
N PHE A 252 -2.75 -23.75 5.73
CA PHE A 252 -2.42 -22.52 4.97
C PHE A 252 -2.92 -22.58 3.53
N ALA A 253 -2.58 -23.62 2.77
CA ALA A 253 -3.00 -23.74 1.38
C ALA A 253 -4.55 -23.87 1.23
N PRO A 254 -5.25 -24.63 2.09
CA PRO A 254 -6.72 -24.58 2.16
C PRO A 254 -7.26 -23.17 2.46
N ALA A 255 -6.68 -22.42 3.41
CA ALA A 255 -7.11 -21.06 3.72
C ALA A 255 -6.94 -20.12 2.51
N VAL A 256 -5.85 -20.23 1.75
CA VAL A 256 -5.65 -19.45 0.51
C VAL A 256 -6.77 -19.74 -0.50
N ARG A 257 -7.09 -21.03 -0.74
CA ARG A 257 -8.20 -21.41 -1.66
C ARG A 257 -9.54 -20.88 -1.17
N THR A 258 -9.83 -21.02 0.12
CA THR A 258 -11.05 -20.49 0.75
C THR A 258 -11.15 -18.97 0.59
N TYR A 259 -10.01 -18.27 0.65
CA TYR A 259 -10.00 -16.80 0.49
C TYR A 259 -10.21 -16.38 -0.98
N ILE A 260 -9.74 -17.19 -1.94
CA ILE A 260 -10.08 -17.03 -3.36
C ILE A 260 -11.57 -17.30 -3.59
N ASP A 261 -12.14 -18.36 -3.00
CA ASP A 261 -13.58 -18.64 -3.02
C ASP A 261 -14.39 -17.47 -2.47
N ALA A 262 -13.93 -16.87 -1.36
CA ALA A 262 -14.58 -15.72 -0.74
C ALA A 262 -14.62 -14.53 -1.72
N HIS A 263 -13.48 -14.19 -2.35
CA HIS A 263 -13.45 -13.14 -3.37
C HIS A 263 -14.45 -13.41 -4.50
N ALA A 264 -14.43 -14.62 -5.07
CA ALA A 264 -15.30 -14.97 -6.18
C ALA A 264 -16.80 -14.93 -5.79
N ALA A 265 -17.12 -15.33 -4.56
CA ALA A 265 -18.47 -15.27 -4.01
C ALA A 265 -18.93 -13.83 -3.77
N MET A 266 -18.06 -12.97 -3.21
CA MET A 266 -18.29 -11.54 -3.01
C MET A 266 -18.55 -10.83 -4.35
N TYR A 267 -17.67 -11.07 -5.36
CA TYR A 267 -17.84 -10.53 -6.71
C TYR A 267 -19.22 -10.88 -7.28
N LYS A 268 -19.58 -12.17 -7.26
CA LYS A 268 -20.88 -12.65 -7.76
C LYS A 268 -22.06 -12.07 -6.98
N ALA A 269 -21.92 -11.92 -5.65
CA ALA A 269 -22.95 -11.35 -4.80
C ALA A 269 -23.23 -9.87 -5.14
N ILE A 270 -22.20 -9.07 -5.35
CA ILE A 270 -22.31 -7.67 -5.77
C ILE A 270 -22.94 -7.59 -7.18
N LYS A 271 -22.41 -8.35 -8.15
CA LYS A 271 -22.91 -8.36 -9.53
C LYS A 271 -24.37 -8.81 -9.65
N LYS A 272 -24.84 -9.65 -8.72
CA LYS A 272 -26.24 -10.05 -8.67
C LYS A 272 -27.16 -8.91 -8.25
N VAL A 273 -26.70 -7.99 -7.40
CA VAL A 273 -27.45 -6.80 -6.96
C VAL A 273 -27.37 -5.70 -8.01
N ASP A 274 -26.15 -5.40 -8.46
CA ASP A 274 -25.86 -4.40 -9.49
C ASP A 274 -24.92 -4.98 -10.56
N PRO A 275 -25.46 -5.47 -11.69
CA PRO A 275 -24.64 -5.96 -12.80
C PRO A 275 -23.69 -4.91 -13.39
N GLY A 276 -24.00 -3.62 -13.20
CA GLY A 276 -23.18 -2.49 -13.63
C GLY A 276 -22.09 -2.07 -12.63
N ALA A 277 -22.04 -2.67 -11.44
CA ALA A 277 -21.01 -2.41 -10.46
C ALA A 277 -19.61 -2.72 -11.02
N SER A 278 -18.65 -1.92 -10.63
CA SER A 278 -17.24 -2.07 -10.99
C SER A 278 -16.51 -2.71 -9.80
N VAL A 279 -16.19 -4.00 -9.91
CA VAL A 279 -15.67 -4.80 -8.79
C VAL A 279 -14.21 -5.19 -9.06
N GLY A 280 -13.32 -4.76 -8.18
CA GLY A 280 -11.89 -5.06 -8.22
C GLY A 280 -11.38 -5.69 -6.93
N LEU A 281 -10.10 -5.94 -6.94
CA LEU A 281 -9.30 -6.37 -5.81
C LEU A 281 -8.05 -5.49 -5.79
N THR A 282 -7.49 -5.22 -4.62
CA THR A 282 -6.22 -4.52 -4.51
C THR A 282 -5.13 -5.45 -4.01
N ALA A 283 -3.97 -5.41 -4.66
CA ALA A 283 -2.86 -6.30 -4.36
C ALA A 283 -1.62 -5.50 -3.93
N SER A 284 -1.01 -5.90 -2.82
CA SER A 284 0.36 -5.50 -2.51
C SER A 284 1.28 -6.13 -3.53
N VAL A 285 2.02 -5.29 -4.21
CA VAL A 285 3.02 -5.71 -5.20
C VAL A 285 4.36 -5.10 -4.84
N LYS A 286 5.44 -5.77 -5.23
CA LYS A 286 6.78 -5.36 -4.82
C LYS A 286 7.70 -5.21 -6.03
N GLN A 287 8.77 -4.45 -5.84
CA GLN A 287 9.93 -4.53 -6.73
C GLN A 287 10.81 -5.68 -6.26
N TYR A 288 10.70 -6.83 -6.92
CA TYR A 288 11.49 -8.01 -6.55
C TYR A 288 12.88 -7.98 -7.17
N GLU A 289 13.90 -8.23 -6.35
CA GLU A 289 15.29 -8.39 -6.77
C GLU A 289 15.81 -9.79 -6.39
N ALA A 290 16.45 -10.47 -7.33
CA ALA A 290 17.27 -11.62 -6.99
C ALA A 290 18.55 -11.11 -6.33
N VAL A 291 18.90 -11.64 -5.16
CA VAL A 291 20.03 -11.11 -4.37
C VAL A 291 20.90 -12.24 -3.81
N ARG A 292 22.19 -11.94 -3.59
CA ARG A 292 23.16 -12.83 -2.94
C ARG A 292 24.32 -12.02 -2.38
N ASP A 293 24.72 -12.33 -1.16
CA ASP A 293 25.89 -11.74 -0.49
C ASP A 293 25.89 -10.19 -0.55
N GLY A 294 24.73 -9.58 -0.28
CA GLY A 294 24.56 -8.14 -0.26
C GLY A 294 24.58 -7.47 -1.64
N LYS A 295 24.37 -8.21 -2.74
CA LYS A 295 24.40 -7.69 -4.12
C LYS A 295 23.21 -8.20 -4.92
N ILE A 296 22.87 -7.47 -5.99
CA ILE A 296 21.93 -7.98 -7.00
C ILE A 296 22.59 -9.20 -7.67
N SER A 297 21.84 -10.31 -7.73
CA SER A 297 22.28 -11.58 -8.26
C SER A 297 21.76 -11.82 -9.68
N THR A 298 22.60 -12.39 -10.53
CA THR A 298 22.22 -12.92 -11.85
C THR A 298 22.25 -14.45 -11.87
N GLU A 299 22.46 -15.08 -10.74
CA GLU A 299 22.47 -16.53 -10.59
C GLU A 299 21.06 -17.10 -10.92
N PRO A 300 20.95 -18.11 -11.79
CA PRO A 300 19.66 -18.70 -12.16
C PRO A 300 18.83 -19.19 -10.97
N ARG A 301 19.48 -19.74 -9.91
CA ARG A 301 18.81 -20.20 -8.70
C ARG A 301 18.17 -19.07 -7.89
N ASP A 302 18.82 -17.88 -7.80
CA ASP A 302 18.28 -16.72 -7.10
C ASP A 302 17.13 -16.09 -7.90
N ILE A 303 17.26 -16.06 -9.22
CA ILE A 303 16.18 -15.64 -10.11
C ILE A 303 14.96 -16.54 -9.96
N ALA A 304 15.16 -17.86 -9.92
CA ALA A 304 14.09 -18.83 -9.71
C ALA A 304 13.44 -18.69 -8.32
N ALA A 305 14.25 -18.45 -7.27
CA ALA A 305 13.76 -18.20 -5.91
C ALA A 305 12.90 -16.92 -5.85
N ARG A 306 13.38 -15.82 -6.46
CA ARG A 306 12.61 -14.57 -6.59
C ARG A 306 11.27 -14.79 -7.28
N ASP A 307 11.25 -15.51 -8.40
CA ASP A 307 10.04 -15.75 -9.18
C ASP A 307 9.06 -16.67 -8.44
N ARG A 308 9.57 -17.64 -7.68
CA ARG A 308 8.78 -18.52 -6.80
C ARG A 308 8.15 -17.74 -5.65
N PHE A 309 8.90 -16.87 -4.97
CA PHE A 309 8.35 -16.01 -3.91
C PHE A 309 7.28 -15.06 -4.44
N ARG A 310 7.55 -14.42 -5.58
CA ARG A 310 6.58 -13.56 -6.24
C ARG A 310 5.29 -14.31 -6.56
N ARG A 311 5.38 -15.53 -7.04
CA ARG A 311 4.22 -16.39 -7.31
C ARG A 311 3.45 -16.71 -6.02
N PHE A 312 4.16 -17.12 -4.99
CA PHE A 312 3.57 -17.43 -3.69
C PHE A 312 2.83 -16.23 -3.08
N PHE A 313 3.45 -15.05 -3.12
CA PHE A 313 2.95 -13.86 -2.45
C PHE A 313 1.83 -13.13 -3.22
N GLU A 314 1.94 -13.03 -4.57
CA GLU A 314 1.01 -12.20 -5.35
C GLU A 314 0.38 -12.90 -6.56
N LEU A 315 1.18 -13.60 -7.40
CA LEU A 315 0.69 -13.98 -8.72
C LEU A 315 -0.31 -15.13 -8.68
N ASN A 316 -0.12 -16.13 -7.83
CA ASN A 316 -1.01 -17.30 -7.78
C ASN A 316 -2.45 -16.91 -7.47
N PHE A 317 -2.64 -16.01 -6.49
CA PHE A 317 -3.96 -15.47 -6.16
C PHE A 317 -4.59 -14.74 -7.36
N LEU A 318 -3.84 -13.86 -8.01
CA LEU A 318 -4.32 -13.05 -9.13
C LEU A 318 -4.57 -13.89 -10.40
N ASP A 319 -3.70 -14.86 -10.68
CA ASP A 319 -3.87 -15.81 -11.78
C ASP A 319 -5.15 -16.66 -11.58
N SER A 320 -5.45 -17.04 -10.32
CA SER A 320 -6.69 -17.72 -9.97
C SER A 320 -7.93 -16.91 -10.36
N LEU A 321 -7.94 -15.63 -10.03
CA LEU A 321 -9.08 -14.75 -10.33
C LEU A 321 -9.20 -14.43 -11.81
N ARG A 322 -8.07 -14.34 -12.53
CA ARG A 322 -8.07 -14.00 -13.94
C ARG A 322 -8.29 -15.20 -14.84
N TYR A 323 -7.64 -16.31 -14.54
CA TYR A 323 -7.57 -17.47 -15.43
C TYR A 323 -8.35 -18.67 -14.90
N GLY A 324 -8.66 -18.71 -13.61
CA GLY A 324 -9.30 -19.85 -12.94
C GLY A 324 -8.33 -21.02 -12.76
N THR A 325 -7.06 -20.72 -12.45
CA THR A 325 -6.01 -21.72 -12.26
C THR A 325 -5.37 -21.56 -10.89
N PHE A 326 -4.87 -22.64 -10.31
CA PHE A 326 -4.11 -22.59 -9.06
C PHE A 326 -2.84 -23.43 -9.18
N ASP A 327 -1.72 -22.83 -8.79
CA ASP A 327 -0.38 -23.43 -8.78
C ASP A 327 -0.07 -23.80 -7.32
N ALA A 328 -0.31 -25.07 -6.98
CA ALA A 328 -0.26 -25.54 -5.60
C ALA A 328 1.17 -25.66 -5.04
N ASN A 329 2.15 -25.83 -5.92
CA ASN A 329 3.57 -25.99 -5.56
C ASN A 329 4.42 -24.74 -5.88
N TYR A 330 3.80 -23.71 -6.47
CA TYR A 330 4.41 -22.42 -6.85
C TYR A 330 5.59 -22.54 -7.81
N ASP A 331 5.60 -23.55 -8.69
CA ASP A 331 6.66 -23.75 -9.69
C ASP A 331 6.44 -22.99 -11.00
N GLY A 332 5.28 -22.43 -11.17
CA GLY A 332 4.88 -21.66 -12.37
C GLY A 332 3.96 -22.42 -13.31
N THR A 333 3.62 -23.67 -12.97
CA THR A 333 2.71 -24.51 -13.75
C THR A 333 1.43 -24.73 -12.93
N PRO A 334 0.25 -24.36 -13.44
CA PRO A 334 -0.99 -24.58 -12.71
C PRO A 334 -1.28 -26.08 -12.50
N ASP A 335 -1.55 -26.47 -11.27
CA ASP A 335 -1.93 -27.85 -10.89
C ASP A 335 -3.44 -28.07 -10.92
N GLU A 336 -4.23 -27.01 -10.70
CA GLU A 336 -5.67 -27.10 -10.50
C GLU A 336 -6.41 -26.15 -11.47
N GLN A 337 -7.65 -26.52 -11.82
CA GLN A 337 -8.55 -25.71 -12.65
C GLN A 337 -9.83 -25.40 -11.88
N HIS A 338 -10.12 -24.11 -11.75
CA HIS A 338 -11.24 -23.56 -10.99
C HIS A 338 -12.03 -22.56 -11.84
N PRO A 339 -12.87 -23.04 -12.77
CA PRO A 339 -13.63 -22.16 -13.66
C PRO A 339 -14.55 -21.18 -12.91
N GLU A 340 -14.95 -21.52 -11.68
CA GLU A 340 -15.76 -20.67 -10.80
C GLU A 340 -15.05 -19.41 -10.31
N TRP A 341 -13.71 -19.35 -10.32
CA TRP A 341 -12.92 -18.19 -9.97
C TRP A 341 -12.64 -17.27 -11.16
N LYS A 342 -12.72 -17.83 -12.36
CA LYS A 342 -12.26 -17.17 -13.59
C LYS A 342 -13.03 -15.88 -13.89
N ASN A 343 -12.29 -14.83 -14.25
CA ASN A 343 -12.83 -13.52 -14.63
C ASN A 343 -13.70 -12.86 -13.54
N THR A 344 -13.29 -12.99 -12.28
CA THR A 344 -13.94 -12.32 -11.15
C THR A 344 -13.29 -10.99 -10.78
N LEU A 345 -12.67 -10.31 -11.75
CA LEU A 345 -12.07 -8.99 -11.66
C LEU A 345 -12.49 -8.10 -12.83
N ASP A 346 -13.03 -6.92 -12.55
CA ASP A 346 -13.27 -5.88 -13.57
C ASP A 346 -12.07 -4.94 -13.73
N TRP A 347 -11.25 -4.78 -12.70
CA TRP A 347 -10.02 -3.98 -12.65
C TRP A 347 -9.12 -4.46 -11.52
N LEU A 348 -7.83 -4.14 -11.59
CA LEU A 348 -6.84 -4.52 -10.59
C LEU A 348 -6.23 -3.28 -9.92
N GLY A 349 -6.28 -3.24 -8.58
CA GLY A 349 -5.58 -2.27 -7.77
C GLY A 349 -4.14 -2.68 -7.51
N ILE A 350 -3.22 -1.78 -7.79
CA ILE A 350 -1.78 -1.92 -7.56
C ILE A 350 -1.41 -1.10 -6.34
N GLN A 351 -0.78 -1.74 -5.34
CA GLN A 351 -0.30 -1.11 -4.12
C GLN A 351 1.19 -1.37 -4.01
N LEU A 352 2.01 -0.33 -4.29
CA LEU A 352 3.46 -0.44 -4.30
C LEU A 352 4.07 0.46 -3.24
N TYR A 353 4.80 -0.15 -2.31
CA TYR A 353 5.51 0.54 -1.24
C TYR A 353 6.99 0.23 -1.21
N ASP A 354 7.37 -1.02 -1.47
CA ASP A 354 8.69 -1.54 -1.13
C ASP A 354 9.39 -2.28 -2.26
N ARG A 355 10.70 -2.35 -2.09
CA ARG A 355 11.61 -3.18 -2.85
C ARG A 355 12.07 -4.34 -1.97
N THR A 356 12.02 -5.55 -2.49
CA THR A 356 12.25 -6.79 -1.73
C THR A 356 13.32 -7.64 -2.40
N GLY A 357 14.34 -8.04 -1.63
CA GLY A 357 15.36 -8.99 -2.06
C GLY A 357 14.94 -10.44 -1.77
N VAL A 358 15.24 -11.33 -2.69
CA VAL A 358 14.98 -12.78 -2.54
C VAL A 358 16.21 -13.55 -2.99
N THR A 359 16.60 -14.56 -2.21
CA THR A 359 17.70 -15.46 -2.53
C THR A 359 17.31 -16.92 -2.33
N ASP A 360 17.95 -17.80 -3.10
CA ASP A 360 17.93 -19.25 -2.82
C ASP A 360 18.90 -19.53 -1.66
N PRO A 361 18.44 -19.95 -0.47
CA PRO A 361 19.30 -20.20 0.66
C PRO A 361 20.19 -21.43 0.43
N THR A 362 21.49 -21.28 0.64
CA THR A 362 22.42 -22.41 0.65
C THR A 362 22.29 -23.24 1.93
N THR A 363 21.92 -22.57 3.02
CA THR A 363 21.60 -23.17 4.32
C THR A 363 20.38 -22.45 4.87
N PRO A 364 19.30 -23.16 5.23
CA PRO A 364 18.12 -22.54 5.80
C PRO A 364 18.45 -21.74 7.06
N GLY A 365 17.92 -20.51 7.13
CA GLY A 365 18.06 -19.56 8.22
C GLY A 365 16.69 -19.14 8.78
N PRO A 366 16.66 -18.20 9.73
CA PRO A 366 15.41 -17.76 10.38
C PRO A 366 14.45 -17.02 9.43
N THR A 367 14.96 -16.50 8.31
CA THR A 367 14.17 -15.81 7.27
C THR A 367 13.74 -16.74 6.14
N THR A 368 14.17 -18.01 6.17
CA THR A 368 13.80 -18.98 5.14
C THR A 368 12.32 -19.32 5.24
N LEU A 369 11.65 -19.33 4.08
CA LEU A 369 10.32 -19.93 3.90
C LEU A 369 10.49 -21.35 3.38
N PRO A 370 10.50 -22.38 4.28
CA PRO A 370 10.90 -23.73 3.90
C PRO A 370 10.01 -24.35 2.82
N VAL A 371 8.73 -24.01 2.82
CA VAL A 371 7.73 -24.55 1.88
C VAL A 371 8.01 -24.18 0.42
N ILE A 372 8.71 -23.07 0.19
CA ILE A 372 9.12 -22.63 -1.15
C ILE A 372 10.63 -22.43 -1.27
N ASN A 373 11.38 -22.77 -0.23
CA ASN A 373 12.84 -22.69 -0.15
C ASN A 373 13.42 -21.37 -0.65
N VAL A 374 13.05 -20.28 0.00
CA VAL A 374 13.56 -18.92 -0.29
C VAL A 374 13.82 -18.14 0.98
N ASP A 375 14.82 -17.28 0.98
CA ASP A 375 15.02 -16.24 1.97
C ASP A 375 14.55 -14.88 1.41
N VAL A 376 13.87 -14.11 2.25
CA VAL A 376 13.28 -12.81 1.88
C VAL A 376 13.79 -11.74 2.82
N CYS A 377 14.13 -10.59 2.25
CA CYS A 377 14.58 -9.44 3.02
C CYS A 377 14.12 -8.11 2.41
N GLY A 378 13.87 -7.12 3.26
CA GLY A 378 13.40 -5.78 2.85
C GLY A 378 14.49 -4.71 2.85
N ALA A 379 15.73 -5.00 3.33
CA ALA A 379 16.70 -3.96 3.64
C ALA A 379 18.15 -4.44 3.61
N PRO A 380 19.13 -3.52 3.58
CA PRO A 380 20.53 -3.85 3.80
C PRO A 380 20.76 -4.63 5.13
N PRO A 381 21.76 -5.52 5.18
CA PRO A 381 22.82 -5.74 4.17
C PRO A 381 22.43 -6.71 3.04
N CYS A 382 21.19 -7.13 2.93
CA CYS A 382 20.73 -8.14 1.98
C CYS A 382 20.93 -7.73 0.51
N PHE A 383 20.66 -6.48 0.20
CA PHE A 383 20.92 -5.87 -1.11
C PHE A 383 21.27 -4.39 -0.96
N PRO A 384 21.97 -3.79 -1.96
CA PRO A 384 22.30 -2.38 -1.93
C PRO A 384 21.04 -1.52 -2.16
N LEU A 385 20.89 -0.45 -1.37
CA LEU A 385 19.89 0.57 -1.65
C LEU A 385 20.22 1.26 -2.98
N LYS A 386 19.19 1.61 -3.75
CA LYS A 386 19.35 2.47 -4.93
C LYS A 386 19.79 3.87 -4.52
N ASP A 387 19.22 4.36 -3.42
CA ASP A 387 19.63 5.60 -2.76
C ASP A 387 19.34 5.46 -1.25
N PRO A 388 20.29 5.82 -0.36
CA PRO A 388 20.08 5.75 1.09
C PRO A 388 18.86 6.53 1.58
N THR A 389 18.48 7.61 0.89
CA THR A 389 17.31 8.43 1.25
C THR A 389 15.98 7.74 0.93
N TYR A 390 15.97 6.64 0.18
CA TYR A 390 14.75 5.86 -0.09
C TYR A 390 14.43 4.87 1.03
N PHE A 391 15.37 4.61 1.94
CA PHE A 391 15.14 3.75 3.08
C PHE A 391 14.18 4.39 4.09
N ILE A 392 13.22 3.61 4.57
CA ILE A 392 12.21 4.01 5.56
C ILE A 392 12.46 3.24 6.85
N PRO A 393 13.15 3.83 7.85
CA PRO A 393 13.53 3.12 9.07
C PRO A 393 12.35 2.54 9.85
N ASP A 394 11.25 3.27 9.93
CA ASP A 394 10.05 2.84 10.67
C ASP A 394 9.32 1.67 10.03
N MET A 395 9.55 1.43 8.74
CA MET A 395 8.95 0.32 7.98
C MET A 395 9.96 -0.79 7.66
N GLY A 396 11.26 -0.50 7.76
CA GLY A 396 12.33 -1.47 7.51
C GLY A 396 12.53 -1.86 6.04
N TYR A 397 12.11 -0.99 5.10
CA TYR A 397 12.25 -1.25 3.66
C TYR A 397 12.67 -0.01 2.86
N GLU A 398 13.13 -0.24 1.62
CA GLU A 398 13.37 0.81 0.62
C GLU A 398 12.08 1.11 -0.14
N SER A 399 11.67 2.39 -0.16
CA SER A 399 10.49 2.87 -0.91
C SER A 399 10.93 3.70 -2.11
N ASP A 400 10.98 3.07 -3.30
CA ASP A 400 11.40 3.70 -4.55
C ASP A 400 10.21 3.99 -5.47
N PRO A 401 9.80 5.26 -5.65
CA PRO A 401 8.69 5.60 -6.54
C PRO A 401 8.97 5.27 -8.01
N GLN A 402 10.24 5.09 -8.42
CA GLN A 402 10.61 4.71 -9.78
C GLN A 402 10.10 3.31 -10.15
N GLY A 403 9.88 2.45 -9.17
CA GLY A 403 9.36 1.10 -9.35
C GLY A 403 7.95 1.02 -9.90
N LEU A 404 7.16 2.08 -9.80
CA LEU A 404 5.81 2.09 -10.37
C LEU A 404 5.82 1.85 -11.89
N TYR A 405 6.77 2.41 -12.62
CA TYR A 405 6.81 2.22 -14.07
C TYR A 405 6.99 0.76 -14.48
N PRO A 406 8.07 0.05 -14.07
CA PRO A 406 8.26 -1.35 -14.47
C PRO A 406 7.15 -2.27 -13.93
N VAL A 407 6.64 -2.04 -12.72
CA VAL A 407 5.54 -2.83 -12.15
C VAL A 407 4.27 -2.67 -12.99
N LEU A 408 3.86 -1.46 -13.33
CA LEU A 408 2.68 -1.20 -14.14
C LEU A 408 2.80 -1.82 -15.55
N LYS A 409 3.98 -1.79 -16.16
CA LYS A 409 4.27 -2.42 -17.46
C LYS A 409 4.12 -3.95 -17.38
N ASP A 410 4.68 -4.55 -16.33
CA ASP A 410 4.62 -5.99 -16.12
C ASP A 410 3.19 -6.48 -15.93
N PHE A 411 2.43 -5.86 -15.01
CA PHE A 411 1.03 -6.24 -14.76
C PHE A 411 0.12 -6.02 -15.97
N SER A 412 0.32 -4.95 -16.73
CA SER A 412 -0.40 -4.71 -17.99
C SER A 412 -0.10 -5.77 -19.04
N SER A 413 1.15 -6.23 -19.12
CA SER A 413 1.56 -7.31 -20.04
C SER A 413 0.97 -8.65 -19.62
N ARG A 414 0.96 -8.96 -18.32
CA ARG A 414 0.46 -10.21 -17.75
C ARG A 414 -1.07 -10.32 -17.84
N TYR A 415 -1.79 -9.26 -17.47
CA TYR A 415 -3.25 -9.24 -17.40
C TYR A 415 -3.84 -8.37 -18.52
N LYS A 416 -3.57 -8.75 -19.77
CA LYS A 416 -4.00 -7.99 -20.95
C LYS A 416 -5.50 -7.66 -20.92
N GLY A 417 -5.81 -6.39 -21.15
CA GLY A 417 -7.18 -5.88 -21.17
C GLY A 417 -7.81 -5.61 -19.80
N LEU A 418 -7.10 -5.90 -18.70
CA LEU A 418 -7.54 -5.54 -17.36
C LEU A 418 -7.05 -4.13 -17.03
N PRO A 419 -7.93 -3.17 -16.71
CA PRO A 419 -7.52 -1.84 -16.26
C PRO A 419 -6.77 -1.90 -14.93
N LEU A 420 -5.74 -1.05 -14.77
CA LEU A 420 -4.99 -0.91 -13.54
C LEU A 420 -5.37 0.39 -12.82
N LEU A 421 -5.37 0.34 -11.50
CA LEU A 421 -5.48 1.48 -10.61
C LEU A 421 -4.30 1.44 -9.62
N VAL A 422 -3.52 2.50 -9.51
CA VAL A 422 -2.63 2.62 -8.33
C VAL A 422 -3.54 2.99 -7.16
N SER A 423 -3.98 1.97 -6.43
CA SER A 423 -5.01 2.08 -5.39
C SER A 423 -4.46 2.46 -4.03
N GLU A 424 -3.15 2.27 -3.86
CA GLU A 424 -2.34 2.83 -2.78
C GLU A 424 -0.90 2.98 -3.24
N SER A 425 -0.29 4.09 -2.86
CA SER A 425 1.16 4.29 -2.90
C SER A 425 1.50 5.50 -2.06
N GLY A 426 2.52 5.38 -1.22
CA GLY A 426 2.90 6.41 -0.26
C GLY A 426 4.24 6.12 0.39
N MET A 427 4.63 7.00 1.30
CA MET A 427 5.90 6.90 2.03
C MET A 427 5.68 7.32 3.48
N ALA A 428 6.10 6.48 4.42
CA ALA A 428 6.13 6.85 5.82
C ALA A 428 7.27 7.87 6.06
N THR A 429 6.90 9.11 6.38
CA THR A 429 7.84 10.20 6.63
C THR A 429 7.19 11.33 7.43
N ALA A 430 7.94 11.94 8.32
CA ALA A 430 7.54 13.18 8.99
C ALA A 430 7.76 14.42 8.11
N SER A 431 8.51 14.32 7.01
CA SER A 431 8.78 15.42 6.08
C SER A 431 7.69 15.57 5.02
N GLY A 432 6.92 16.66 5.08
CA GLY A 432 5.95 16.99 4.04
C GLY A 432 6.58 17.18 2.66
N LYS A 433 7.79 17.74 2.60
CA LYS A 433 8.54 17.91 1.36
C LYS A 433 8.93 16.57 0.74
N ARG A 434 9.49 15.65 1.53
CA ARG A 434 9.86 14.30 1.08
C ARG A 434 8.63 13.53 0.55
N ARG A 435 7.48 13.68 1.20
CA ARG A 435 6.21 13.12 0.72
C ARG A 435 5.77 13.75 -0.61
N ALA A 436 5.92 15.07 -0.78
CA ALA A 436 5.64 15.74 -2.04
C ALA A 436 6.55 15.27 -3.18
N GLU A 437 7.85 15.07 -2.90
CA GLU A 437 8.82 14.48 -3.83
C GLU A 437 8.39 13.07 -4.26
N PHE A 438 7.98 12.22 -3.32
CA PHE A 438 7.46 10.89 -3.62
C PHE A 438 6.25 10.96 -4.56
N ILE A 439 5.25 11.79 -4.25
CA ILE A 439 4.03 11.93 -5.06
C ILE A 439 4.34 12.38 -6.49
N VAL A 440 5.18 13.41 -6.65
CA VAL A 440 5.53 13.94 -7.98
C VAL A 440 6.26 12.90 -8.81
N ARG A 441 7.23 12.20 -8.21
CA ARG A 441 8.00 11.13 -8.87
C ARG A 441 7.11 9.94 -9.23
N ALA A 442 6.20 9.53 -8.34
CA ALA A 442 5.23 8.46 -8.60
C ALA A 442 4.31 8.80 -9.79
N LEU A 443 3.75 10.02 -9.81
CA LEU A 443 2.89 10.48 -10.90
C LEU A 443 3.65 10.56 -12.24
N GLU A 444 4.94 10.88 -12.24
CA GLU A 444 5.76 10.89 -13.43
C GLU A 444 5.93 9.47 -14.00
N GLN A 445 6.17 8.46 -13.15
CA GLN A 445 6.27 7.06 -13.57
C GLN A 445 4.95 6.53 -14.13
N ILE A 446 3.84 6.89 -13.51
CA ILE A 446 2.51 6.53 -14.01
C ILE A 446 2.26 7.14 -15.39
N GLN A 447 2.59 8.43 -15.59
CA GLN A 447 2.44 9.06 -16.90
C GLN A 447 3.36 8.45 -17.95
N ARG A 448 4.56 8.05 -17.58
CA ARG A 448 5.46 7.32 -18.47
C ARG A 448 4.85 6.00 -18.92
N ALA A 449 4.30 5.20 -18.00
CA ALA A 449 3.63 3.95 -18.34
C ALA A 449 2.40 4.18 -19.24
N ARG A 450 1.59 5.20 -18.94
CA ARG A 450 0.42 5.59 -19.76
C ARG A 450 0.79 6.04 -21.17
N ALA A 451 1.88 6.79 -21.33
CA ALA A 451 2.37 7.22 -22.64
C ALA A 451 2.77 6.03 -23.53
N GLU A 452 3.12 4.90 -22.93
CA GLU A 452 3.43 3.64 -23.61
C GLU A 452 2.22 2.68 -23.73
N GLY A 453 1.00 3.20 -23.47
CA GLY A 453 -0.26 2.49 -23.71
C GLY A 453 -0.77 1.64 -22.54
N VAL A 454 -0.15 1.72 -21.35
CA VAL A 454 -0.68 1.04 -20.15
C VAL A 454 -1.97 1.73 -19.70
N ASP A 455 -3.04 0.97 -19.51
CA ASP A 455 -4.35 1.47 -19.08
C ASP A 455 -4.39 1.66 -17.54
N VAL A 456 -3.68 2.69 -17.06
CA VAL A 456 -3.72 3.10 -15.65
C VAL A 456 -4.78 4.18 -15.48
N ARG A 457 -5.81 3.91 -14.67
CA ARG A 457 -7.01 4.74 -14.53
C ARG A 457 -7.04 5.63 -13.30
N GLY A 458 -5.99 5.65 -12.50
CA GLY A 458 -5.88 6.57 -11.37
C GLY A 458 -4.68 6.32 -10.47
N TYR A 459 -4.52 7.26 -9.53
CA TYR A 459 -3.56 7.22 -8.44
C TYR A 459 -4.23 7.66 -7.15
N TYR A 460 -4.17 6.82 -6.14
CA TYR A 460 -4.67 7.08 -4.80
C TYR A 460 -3.50 7.09 -3.82
N HIS A 461 -3.33 8.22 -3.15
CA HIS A 461 -2.27 8.34 -2.15
C HIS A 461 -2.67 7.63 -0.85
N TRP A 462 -1.76 6.83 -0.32
CA TRP A 462 -1.86 6.32 1.04
C TRP A 462 -1.01 7.20 1.95
N SER A 463 -1.64 7.93 2.86
CA SER A 463 -3.04 7.94 3.27
C SER A 463 -3.56 9.37 3.44
N LEU A 464 -4.87 9.51 3.66
CA LEU A 464 -5.48 10.81 3.94
C LEU A 464 -4.82 11.48 5.14
N MET A 465 -4.67 10.75 6.23
CA MET A 465 -4.10 11.22 7.47
C MET A 465 -3.25 10.16 8.15
N ASP A 466 -2.36 10.57 9.07
CA ASP A 466 -1.63 9.62 9.92
C ASP A 466 -2.64 8.74 10.67
N ASN A 467 -2.35 7.45 10.74
CA ASN A 467 -3.29 6.47 11.27
C ASN A 467 -2.55 5.29 11.93
N PHE A 468 -3.28 4.27 12.35
CA PHE A 468 -2.72 3.04 12.93
C PHE A 468 -2.09 2.17 11.85
N GLU A 469 -0.76 2.04 11.85
CA GLU A 469 -0.02 1.23 10.86
C GLU A 469 0.29 -0.17 11.42
N TRP A 470 -0.76 -0.91 11.73
CA TRP A 470 -0.73 -2.31 12.16
C TRP A 470 0.33 -2.59 13.24
N LEU A 471 1.35 -3.42 12.97
CA LEU A 471 2.44 -3.70 13.92
C LEU A 471 3.30 -2.48 14.26
N GLY A 472 3.34 -1.51 13.38
CA GLY A 472 4.05 -0.23 13.59
C GLY A 472 3.31 0.72 14.54
N GLY A 473 2.04 0.42 14.85
CA GLY A 473 1.19 1.31 15.65
C GLY A 473 1.04 2.69 14.99
N TYR A 474 1.23 3.75 15.76
CA TYR A 474 1.12 5.12 15.28
C TYR A 474 2.47 5.79 14.96
N LYS A 475 3.56 5.02 14.92
CA LYS A 475 4.89 5.56 14.65
C LYS A 475 5.10 5.90 13.18
N PRO A 476 4.75 5.04 12.20
CA PRO A 476 4.85 5.38 10.79
C PRO A 476 3.82 6.44 10.39
N ARG A 477 4.26 7.47 9.66
CA ARG A 477 3.44 8.63 9.28
C ARG A 477 3.26 8.68 7.76
N PHE A 478 2.14 8.17 7.28
CA PHE A 478 1.81 8.18 5.85
C PHE A 478 0.91 9.34 5.43
N GLY A 479 0.31 10.04 6.39
CA GLY A 479 -0.76 11.00 6.16
C GLY A 479 -0.37 12.21 5.33
N LEU A 480 -1.23 12.62 4.41
CA LEU A 480 -1.21 13.98 3.85
C LEU A 480 -1.47 15.00 4.96
N TYR A 481 -2.34 14.64 5.89
CA TYR A 481 -2.58 15.40 7.12
C TYR A 481 -1.93 14.68 8.30
N ALA A 482 -1.06 15.40 9.01
CA ALA A 482 -0.52 14.93 10.27
C ALA A 482 -1.61 14.97 11.35
N VAL A 483 -1.65 13.96 12.23
CA VAL A 483 -2.62 13.88 13.34
C VAL A 483 -1.92 14.02 14.68
N ASP A 484 -2.34 15.01 15.47
CA ASP A 484 -1.99 15.12 16.87
C ASP A 484 -2.86 14.16 17.68
N ARG A 485 -2.28 13.08 18.18
CA ARG A 485 -2.98 12.01 18.90
C ARG A 485 -3.58 12.43 20.25
N THR A 486 -3.23 13.60 20.76
CA THR A 486 -3.79 14.12 22.02
C THR A 486 -5.05 14.93 21.77
N THR A 487 -5.05 15.72 20.70
CA THR A 487 -6.15 16.64 20.38
C THR A 487 -6.98 16.18 19.16
N MET A 488 -6.54 15.12 18.50
CA MET A 488 -7.07 14.62 17.22
C MET A 488 -7.12 15.68 16.11
N LYS A 489 -6.34 16.73 16.23
CA LYS A 489 -6.25 17.80 15.23
C LYS A 489 -5.52 17.31 13.98
N ARG A 490 -6.14 17.55 12.80
CA ARG A 490 -5.53 17.31 11.50
C ARG A 490 -4.80 18.55 11.03
N THR A 491 -3.52 18.42 10.68
CA THR A 491 -2.68 19.52 10.20
C THR A 491 -2.14 19.19 8.82
N PRO A 492 -2.39 20.03 7.79
CA PRO A 492 -1.92 19.75 6.44
C PRO A 492 -0.38 19.78 6.39
N THR A 493 0.21 18.79 5.73
CA THR A 493 1.64 18.80 5.38
C THR A 493 1.86 19.56 4.06
N GLU A 494 3.11 19.84 3.69
CA GLU A 494 3.45 20.48 2.41
C GLU A 494 2.88 19.69 1.21
N ALA A 495 2.83 18.37 1.32
CA ALA A 495 2.32 17.49 0.26
C ALA A 495 0.85 17.72 -0.07
N VAL A 496 0.03 18.22 0.86
CA VAL A 496 -1.38 18.60 0.61
C VAL A 496 -1.47 19.64 -0.51
N GLY A 497 -0.70 20.72 -0.41
CA GLY A 497 -0.70 21.79 -1.42
C GLY A 497 -0.24 21.29 -2.79
N VAL A 498 0.82 20.50 -2.84
CA VAL A 498 1.37 19.91 -4.07
C VAL A 498 0.37 18.96 -4.72
N TYR A 499 -0.21 18.05 -3.94
CA TYR A 499 -1.19 17.08 -4.47
C TYR A 499 -2.47 17.76 -4.94
N ALA A 500 -3.00 18.71 -4.18
CA ALA A 500 -4.18 19.50 -4.55
C ALA A 500 -3.96 20.34 -5.83
N GLN A 501 -2.75 20.86 -6.02
CA GLN A 501 -2.40 21.59 -7.24
C GLN A 501 -2.42 20.68 -8.46
N VAL A 502 -1.82 19.48 -8.38
CA VAL A 502 -1.80 18.52 -9.48
C VAL A 502 -3.20 17.98 -9.76
N ALA A 503 -3.94 17.57 -8.75
CA ALA A 503 -5.29 17.02 -8.89
C ALA A 503 -6.25 18.06 -9.48
N GLY A 504 -6.26 19.29 -8.94
CA GLY A 504 -7.15 20.35 -9.38
C GLY A 504 -6.85 20.90 -10.79
N SER A 505 -5.56 21.02 -11.14
CA SER A 505 -5.16 21.45 -12.50
C SER A 505 -5.09 20.31 -13.50
N ARG A 506 -5.15 19.07 -13.03
CA ARG A 506 -4.90 17.85 -13.80
C ARG A 506 -3.58 17.87 -14.58
N THR A 507 -2.57 18.51 -13.98
CA THR A 507 -1.32 18.78 -14.67
C THR A 507 -0.12 18.66 -13.74
N LEU A 508 0.83 17.85 -14.13
CA LEU A 508 2.16 17.83 -13.52
C LEU A 508 3.04 18.83 -14.31
N SER A 509 3.21 20.03 -13.75
CA SER A 509 3.91 21.14 -14.40
C SER A 509 5.43 20.96 -14.39
N PRO A 510 6.17 21.60 -15.31
CA PRO A 510 7.62 21.66 -15.27
C PRO A 510 8.17 22.23 -13.94
N ALA A 511 7.49 23.21 -13.36
CA ALA A 511 7.89 23.81 -12.08
C ALA A 511 7.82 22.80 -10.92
N LEU A 512 6.73 22.02 -10.83
CA LEU A 512 6.62 20.97 -9.81
C LEU A 512 7.67 19.87 -10.01
N ARG A 513 7.97 19.50 -11.26
CA ARG A 513 9.04 18.54 -11.56
C ARG A 513 10.42 19.05 -11.16
N ALA A 514 10.71 20.32 -11.42
CA ALA A 514 11.99 20.93 -11.02
C ALA A 514 12.16 20.97 -9.50
N GLN A 515 11.05 21.20 -8.77
CA GLN A 515 11.09 21.33 -7.32
C GLN A 515 11.05 19.98 -6.58
N TYR A 516 10.29 18.98 -7.08
CA TYR A 516 10.00 17.73 -6.37
C TYR A 516 10.29 16.46 -7.20
N GLY A 517 10.60 16.60 -8.48
CA GLY A 517 10.86 15.48 -9.39
C GLY A 517 12.28 14.93 -9.28
N GLY A 518 12.68 14.23 -10.35
CA GLY A 518 14.03 13.65 -10.46
C GLY A 518 14.13 12.22 -9.96
N SER A 519 15.34 11.68 -10.07
CA SER A 519 15.70 10.32 -9.67
C SER A 519 16.78 10.28 -8.58
N GLY A 520 17.31 11.44 -8.19
CA GLY A 520 18.33 11.58 -7.15
C GLY A 520 17.77 11.47 -5.73
N PRO A 521 18.58 11.82 -4.72
CA PRO A 521 18.19 11.74 -3.31
C PRO A 521 16.86 12.44 -3.01
N LEU A 522 16.11 11.89 -2.08
CA LEU A 522 14.96 12.57 -1.47
C LEU A 522 15.44 13.51 -0.35
N THR A 523 14.61 14.48 -0.01
CA THR A 523 14.80 15.27 1.22
C THR A 523 14.98 14.29 2.40
N PRO A 524 16.05 14.43 3.23
CA PRO A 524 16.28 13.55 4.37
C PRO A 524 15.12 13.57 5.37
N GLU A 525 14.93 12.45 6.07
CA GLU A 525 13.98 12.37 7.18
C GLU A 525 14.42 13.29 8.31
N PRO A 526 13.55 14.10 8.93
CA PRO A 526 13.88 14.90 10.09
C PRO A 526 14.48 14.03 11.22
N GLY A 527 15.63 14.39 11.73
CA GLY A 527 16.38 13.62 12.74
C GLY A 527 17.41 12.64 12.19
N ASN A 528 17.38 12.33 10.88
CA ASN A 528 18.35 11.49 10.17
C ASN A 528 19.22 12.31 9.18
N ALA A 529 19.48 13.59 9.45
CA ALA A 529 20.46 14.32 8.66
C ALA A 529 21.79 13.53 8.71
N PRO A 530 22.45 13.25 7.56
CA PRO A 530 23.78 12.67 7.57
C PRO A 530 24.64 13.51 8.51
N ALA A 531 25.39 12.87 9.40
CA ALA A 531 26.40 13.57 10.17
C ALA A 531 27.26 14.37 9.16
N ALA A 532 27.38 15.68 9.36
CA ALA A 532 28.28 16.48 8.53
C ALA A 532 29.63 15.75 8.47
N PRO A 533 30.24 15.60 7.29
CA PRO A 533 31.56 14.99 7.19
C PRO A 533 32.41 15.63 8.25
N ALA A 534 33.05 14.82 9.11
CA ALA A 534 33.88 15.30 10.19
C ALA A 534 34.83 16.33 9.61
N GLY A 535 34.59 17.59 9.89
CA GLY A 535 35.40 18.69 9.42
C GLY A 535 36.80 18.39 9.88
N THR A 536 37.74 18.48 8.95
CA THR A 536 39.17 18.54 9.25
C THR A 536 39.34 19.50 10.41
N ALA A 537 39.70 18.97 11.56
CA ALA A 537 40.02 19.77 12.71
C ALA A 537 41.16 20.73 12.29
N ASP A 538 40.85 22.02 12.35
CA ASP A 538 41.85 23.06 12.17
C ASP A 538 42.86 22.99 13.37
N PRO A 539 44.15 22.69 13.13
CA PRO A 539 45.12 22.56 14.22
C PRO A 539 45.72 23.91 14.59
N ALA A 540 44.90 24.84 15.02
CA ALA A 540 45.40 26.10 15.55
C ALA A 540 44.42 26.70 16.55
N VAL A 541 44.53 26.33 17.82
CA VAL A 541 44.46 27.23 18.98
C VAL A 541 44.98 26.47 20.22
N THR A 542 46.30 26.36 20.37
CA THR A 542 46.91 26.25 21.69
C THR A 542 47.30 27.65 22.12
N GLY A 543 46.39 28.36 22.71
CA GLY A 543 46.65 29.64 23.40
C GLY A 543 46.80 29.42 24.89
N ARG A 544 47.98 29.66 25.39
CA ARG A 544 48.34 29.75 26.82
C ARG A 544 47.33 30.52 27.64
N ARG A 545 47.14 30.05 28.85
CA ARG A 545 46.92 30.94 29.99
C ARG A 545 47.71 30.47 31.20
N ASP A 546 48.35 31.46 31.78
CA ASP A 546 49.00 31.47 33.07
C ASP A 546 48.09 31.09 34.20
#